data_0ebf68a250110d8cc44a9345f274efaf
#
_entry.id   0ebf68a250110d8cc44a9345f274efaf
#
_cell.length_a   1.000
_cell.length_b   1.000
_cell.length_c   1.000
_cell.angle_alpha   90.00
_cell.angle_beta   90.00
_cell.angle_gamma   90.00
#
_symmetry.space_group_name_H-M   'P 1'
#
loop_
_entity.id
_entity.type
_entity.pdbx_description
1 polymer ?
#
loop_
_entity_poly.entity_id
_entity_poly.type
_entity_poly.pdbx_seq_one_letter_code
_entity_poly.pdbx_strand_id
1 'polypeptide(L)'
;MLSGPDEEDATGGDGGSGADLRRPADRDRRAGRRHATVLLIGRVMHADRGSICLVHDISTVGLKARFTTLPALGETLEIKVRGMPLLRATVRWVDGFRAGVDFDEPHVIDPVFATRDAAGMIARSPRFVVSAPVRLNVEGYWYAARLVDISTGGAKLEVAPSLCEHFSQGQAAQLVVDPGGLAIFAAICWRRGNRFGLRFVAPLSLVTLSRVLESNPDCQVPIPPPRGLATTTGD
;
A
#
# COMPACT_ATOMS: atom_id res chain seq x y z
N MET A 1 -53.54 8.80 -61.16
CA MET A 1 -53.12 8.19 -62.41
C MET A 1 -51.84 7.45 -62.14
N LEU A 2 -52.03 6.16 -62.09
CA LEU A 2 -51.32 5.08 -62.78
C LEU A 2 -50.01 4.72 -62.13
N SER A 3 -50.05 3.68 -61.53
CA SER A 3 -49.85 2.27 -61.88
C SER A 3 -48.42 1.86 -61.62
N GLY A 4 -48.32 0.84 -60.78
CA GLY A 4 -47.18 -0.07 -60.65
C GLY A 4 -47.04 -0.94 -61.92
N PRO A 5 -46.46 -2.06 -61.98
CA PRO A 5 -46.15 -3.06 -60.87
C PRO A 5 -44.77 -3.74 -61.03
N ASP A 6 -44.52 -4.67 -60.09
CA ASP A 6 -43.97 -6.04 -60.25
C ASP A 6 -42.55 -6.22 -60.78
N GLU A 7 -41.86 -7.03 -60.21
CA GLU A 7 -41.55 -8.43 -60.16
C GLU A 7 -40.08 -8.65 -59.78
N GLU A 8 -39.92 -9.47 -58.73
CA GLU A 8 -39.24 -10.78 -58.71
C GLU A 8 -37.82 -10.91 -59.29
N ASP A 9 -36.88 -11.33 -58.61
CA ASP A 9 -36.45 -12.73 -58.54
C ASP A 9 -35.20 -12.91 -57.70
N ALA A 10 -35.28 -13.79 -56.83
CA ALA A 10 -34.53 -14.91 -56.34
C ALA A 10 -33.00 -14.96 -56.56
N THR A 11 -32.49 -15.67 -55.62
CA THR A 11 -31.28 -16.49 -55.49
C THR A 11 -30.06 -15.77 -54.98
N GLY A 12 -29.63 -16.18 -53.85
CA GLY A 12 -28.92 -17.39 -53.53
C GLY A 12 -27.62 -17.08 -52.85
N GLY A 13 -27.39 -17.71 -51.81
CA GLY A 13 -26.06 -18.20 -51.54
C GLY A 13 -25.32 -17.57 -50.39
N ASP A 14 -25.34 -18.35 -49.41
CA ASP A 14 -24.16 -18.86 -48.77
C ASP A 14 -23.56 -18.09 -47.60
N GLY A 15 -23.73 -18.72 -46.56
CA GLY A 15 -22.97 -19.12 -45.42
C GLY A 15 -21.58 -18.53 -45.26
N GLY A 16 -21.50 -17.58 -44.35
CA GLY A 16 -20.27 -17.18 -43.70
C GLY A 16 -20.47 -17.22 -42.21
N SER A 17 -20.53 -18.42 -41.66
CA SER A 17 -20.39 -18.66 -40.23
C SER A 17 -19.01 -18.14 -39.78
N GLY A 18 -18.96 -16.87 -39.43
CA GLY A 18 -17.87 -16.29 -38.70
C GLY A 18 -17.86 -16.88 -37.30
N ALA A 19 -17.24 -18.03 -37.16
CA ALA A 19 -16.94 -18.61 -35.87
C ALA A 19 -16.16 -17.58 -35.05
N ASP A 20 -16.84 -17.03 -34.06
CA ASP A 20 -16.28 -16.19 -33.00
C ASP A 20 -15.24 -17.04 -32.24
N LEU A 21 -13.99 -16.98 -32.71
CA LEU A 21 -12.83 -17.57 -32.06
C LEU A 21 -12.49 -16.75 -30.81
N ARG A 22 -13.43 -16.59 -29.90
CA ARG A 22 -13.15 -16.17 -28.54
C ARG A 22 -12.38 -17.28 -27.86
N ARG A 23 -11.09 -17.02 -27.66
CA ARG A 23 -10.15 -17.90 -26.97
C ARG A 23 -10.78 -18.40 -25.65
N PRO A 24 -10.83 -19.73 -25.39
CA PRO A 24 -11.43 -20.26 -24.17
C PRO A 24 -10.66 -19.94 -22.88
N ALA A 25 -9.52 -19.29 -22.97
CA ALA A 25 -8.66 -18.96 -21.81
C ALA A 25 -9.14 -17.76 -20.97
N ASP A 26 -10.14 -17.00 -21.41
CA ASP A 26 -10.53 -15.77 -20.69
C ASP A 26 -11.74 -15.93 -19.75
N ARG A 27 -12.38 -17.11 -19.76
CA ARG A 27 -13.54 -17.38 -18.89
C ARG A 27 -13.19 -17.89 -17.50
N ASP A 28 -12.00 -18.47 -17.31
CA ASP A 28 -11.64 -19.11 -16.03
C ASP A 28 -10.98 -18.15 -15.02
N ARG A 29 -10.58 -16.95 -15.48
CA ARG A 29 -9.98 -15.92 -14.61
C ARG A 29 -10.97 -15.18 -13.72
N ARG A 30 -12.28 -15.35 -13.91
CA ARG A 30 -13.34 -14.64 -13.18
C ARG A 30 -13.95 -15.38 -12.00
N ALA A 31 -13.51 -16.58 -11.72
CA ALA A 31 -14.09 -17.44 -10.68
C ALA A 31 -13.68 -17.06 -9.24
N GLY A 32 -12.72 -16.15 -9.06
CA GLY A 32 -12.37 -15.63 -7.75
C GLY A 32 -13.40 -14.61 -7.26
N ARG A 33 -13.97 -14.83 -6.08
CA ARG A 33 -14.88 -13.91 -5.40
C ARG A 33 -14.23 -12.52 -5.32
N ARG A 34 -14.68 -11.57 -6.16
CA ARG A 34 -14.25 -10.18 -6.09
C ARG A 34 -14.90 -9.55 -4.88
N HIS A 35 -14.12 -9.14 -3.95
CA HIS A 35 -14.60 -8.34 -2.83
C HIS A 35 -14.63 -6.87 -3.21
N ALA A 36 -15.50 -6.10 -2.53
CA ALA A 36 -15.71 -4.69 -2.75
C ALA A 36 -14.39 -3.90 -2.71
N THR A 37 -14.32 -2.84 -3.48
CA THR A 37 -13.21 -1.88 -3.53
C THR A 37 -12.82 -1.45 -2.12
N VAL A 38 -11.62 -1.78 -1.70
CA VAL A 38 -11.08 -1.42 -0.40
C VAL A 38 -9.84 -0.57 -0.62
N LEU A 39 -9.86 0.64 -0.09
CA LEU A 39 -8.68 1.49 -0.12
C LEU A 39 -7.74 1.09 1.02
N LEU A 40 -6.80 0.21 0.73
CA LEU A 40 -5.79 -0.25 1.67
C LEU A 40 -4.40 0.17 1.22
N ILE A 41 -3.58 0.54 2.18
CA ILE A 41 -2.17 0.80 1.91
C ILE A 41 -1.42 -0.52 2.04
N GLY A 42 -0.79 -0.94 0.95
CA GLY A 42 0.16 -2.03 0.89
C GLY A 42 1.59 -1.50 0.90
N ARG A 43 2.47 -2.26 1.50
CA ARG A 43 3.90 -2.06 1.43
C ARG A 43 4.44 -3.01 0.38
N VAL A 44 5.34 -2.51 -0.45
CA VAL A 44 5.90 -3.24 -1.58
C VAL A 44 7.42 -3.21 -1.49
N MET A 45 8.04 -4.37 -1.67
CA MET A 45 9.49 -4.50 -1.80
C MET A 45 9.80 -4.91 -3.23
N HIS A 46 10.61 -4.09 -3.89
CA HIS A 46 11.19 -4.33 -5.20
C HIS A 46 12.67 -4.60 -5.01
N ALA A 47 13.14 -5.82 -5.16
CA ALA A 47 14.55 -6.14 -4.93
C ALA A 47 15.06 -5.48 -3.62
N ASP A 48 15.75 -4.35 -3.72
CA ASP A 48 16.37 -3.64 -2.58
C ASP A 48 15.61 -2.36 -2.18
N ARG A 49 14.50 -2.03 -2.85
CA ARG A 49 13.77 -0.76 -2.60
C ARG A 49 12.39 -1.00 -2.06
N GLY A 50 12.09 -0.34 -0.93
CA GLY A 50 10.74 -0.29 -0.37
C GLY A 50 9.91 0.81 -1.02
N SER A 51 8.67 0.48 -1.42
CA SER A 51 7.68 1.45 -1.88
C SER A 51 6.32 1.14 -1.25
N ILE A 52 5.32 1.91 -1.62
CA ILE A 52 3.94 1.68 -1.18
C ILE A 52 3.00 1.59 -2.37
N CYS A 53 1.90 0.91 -2.16
CA CYS A 53 0.79 0.91 -3.11
C CYS A 53 -0.54 1.18 -2.41
N LEU A 54 -1.49 1.72 -3.16
CA LEU A 54 -2.88 1.81 -2.76
C LEU A 54 -3.64 0.69 -3.45
N VAL A 55 -4.03 -0.31 -2.67
CA VAL A 55 -4.81 -1.45 -3.16
C VAL A 55 -6.24 -0.97 -3.44
N HIS A 56 -6.71 -1.20 -4.66
CA HIS A 56 -8.05 -0.86 -5.10
C HIS A 56 -8.98 -2.07 -5.14
N ASP A 57 -8.40 -3.23 -5.40
CA ASP A 57 -9.13 -4.49 -5.52
C ASP A 57 -8.25 -5.64 -5.08
N ILE A 58 -8.80 -6.61 -4.37
CA ILE A 58 -8.08 -7.78 -3.88
C ILE A 58 -8.96 -9.03 -3.99
N SER A 59 -8.34 -10.12 -4.37
CA SER A 59 -8.94 -11.44 -4.44
C SER A 59 -8.05 -12.46 -3.75
N THR A 60 -8.49 -13.70 -3.68
CA THR A 60 -7.69 -14.80 -3.12
C THR A 60 -6.41 -15.07 -3.91
N VAL A 61 -6.33 -14.67 -5.18
CA VAL A 61 -5.22 -14.99 -6.09
C VAL A 61 -4.43 -13.79 -6.59
N GLY A 62 -4.80 -12.57 -6.20
CA GLY A 62 -4.08 -11.38 -6.66
C GLY A 62 -4.72 -10.08 -6.21
N LEU A 63 -4.09 -8.98 -6.57
CA LEU A 63 -4.61 -7.64 -6.32
C LEU A 63 -4.35 -6.69 -7.48
N LYS A 64 -5.16 -5.61 -7.51
CA LYS A 64 -4.95 -4.44 -8.34
C LYS A 64 -4.65 -3.25 -7.43
N ALA A 65 -3.56 -2.55 -7.72
CA ALA A 65 -3.16 -1.41 -6.92
C ALA A 65 -2.59 -0.27 -7.78
N ARG A 66 -2.60 0.94 -7.21
CA ARG A 66 -1.82 2.05 -7.71
C ARG A 66 -0.50 2.05 -6.93
N PHE A 67 0.60 1.95 -7.65
CA PHE A 67 1.95 1.94 -7.09
C PHE A 67 2.54 3.34 -7.10
N THR A 68 3.33 3.67 -6.10
CA THR A 68 4.11 4.92 -6.07
C THR A 68 5.38 4.79 -6.91
N THR A 69 6.01 3.64 -6.86
CA THR A 69 7.09 3.23 -7.78
C THR A 69 6.54 2.14 -8.66
N LEU A 70 6.48 2.39 -9.97
CA LEU A 70 5.87 1.46 -10.91
C LEU A 70 6.74 0.21 -11.08
N PRO A 71 6.20 -0.99 -10.84
CA PRO A 71 6.93 -2.23 -11.08
C PRO A 71 6.97 -2.55 -12.57
N ALA A 72 7.96 -3.34 -12.98
CA ALA A 72 8.07 -3.85 -14.34
C ALA A 72 7.11 -5.03 -14.57
N LEU A 73 6.66 -5.19 -15.81
CA LEU A 73 5.88 -6.37 -16.21
C LEU A 73 6.70 -7.64 -15.99
N GLY A 74 6.12 -8.64 -15.32
CA GLY A 74 6.80 -9.89 -14.99
C GLY A 74 7.68 -9.82 -13.74
N GLU A 75 7.86 -8.65 -13.13
CA GLU A 75 8.62 -8.51 -11.89
C GLU A 75 7.97 -9.24 -10.73
N THR A 76 8.78 -9.87 -9.88
CA THR A 76 8.33 -10.45 -8.62
C THR A 76 8.47 -9.45 -7.50
N LEU A 77 7.38 -9.24 -6.76
CA LEU A 77 7.28 -8.30 -5.66
C LEU A 77 6.98 -9.03 -4.36
N GLU A 78 7.44 -8.50 -3.25
CA GLU A 78 6.95 -8.84 -1.93
C GLU A 78 5.99 -7.74 -1.47
N ILE A 79 4.74 -8.11 -1.15
CA ILE A 79 3.70 -7.16 -0.79
C ILE A 79 3.15 -7.49 0.58
N LYS A 80 3.12 -6.52 1.47
CA LYS A 80 2.50 -6.62 2.78
C LYS A 80 1.26 -5.74 2.84
N VAL A 81 0.11 -6.37 2.97
CA VAL A 81 -1.19 -5.73 3.21
C VAL A 81 -1.64 -6.06 4.63
N ARG A 82 -2.38 -5.15 5.25
CA ARG A 82 -2.97 -5.39 6.58
C ARG A 82 -3.85 -6.64 6.55
N GLY A 83 -3.74 -7.47 7.59
CA GLY A 83 -4.54 -8.69 7.73
C GLY A 83 -4.04 -9.88 6.93
N MET A 84 -3.00 -9.72 6.11
CA MET A 84 -2.43 -10.80 5.32
C MET A 84 -0.98 -11.11 5.72
N PRO A 85 -0.47 -12.30 5.43
CA PRO A 85 0.96 -12.59 5.53
C PRO A 85 1.76 -11.69 4.58
N LEU A 86 3.06 -11.84 4.53
CA LEU A 86 3.87 -11.30 3.43
C LEU A 86 3.53 -12.09 2.17
N LEU A 87 3.11 -11.39 1.13
CA LEU A 87 2.68 -11.98 -0.13
C LEU A 87 3.82 -11.88 -1.13
N ARG A 88 4.12 -12.97 -1.79
CA ARG A 88 4.95 -12.94 -3.00
C ARG A 88 4.04 -12.93 -4.22
N ALA A 89 4.30 -12.02 -5.16
CA ALA A 89 3.40 -11.79 -6.27
C ALA A 89 4.15 -11.40 -7.54
N THR A 90 3.62 -11.78 -8.69
CA THR A 90 4.17 -11.46 -10.01
C THR A 90 3.31 -10.45 -10.73
N VAL A 91 3.93 -9.41 -11.29
CA VAL A 91 3.24 -8.36 -12.05
C VAL A 91 2.74 -8.92 -13.37
N ARG A 92 1.43 -8.85 -13.62
CA ARG A 92 0.78 -9.39 -14.83
C ARG A 92 0.41 -8.35 -15.86
N TRP A 93 0.15 -7.15 -15.43
CA TRP A 93 -0.11 -6.02 -16.32
C TRP A 93 0.23 -4.71 -15.63
N VAL A 94 0.54 -3.71 -16.44
CA VAL A 94 0.84 -2.34 -16.00
C VAL A 94 0.07 -1.38 -16.89
N ASP A 95 -0.58 -0.37 -16.28
CA ASP A 95 -1.31 0.70 -16.95
C ASP A 95 -1.15 2.01 -16.17
N GLY A 96 -0.36 2.94 -16.68
CA GLY A 96 0.05 4.15 -15.97
C GLY A 96 0.69 3.80 -14.64
N PHE A 97 0.17 4.36 -13.56
CA PHE A 97 0.63 4.04 -12.19
C PHE A 97 -0.12 2.85 -11.55
N ARG A 98 -0.93 2.12 -12.31
CA ARG A 98 -1.67 0.95 -11.86
C ARG A 98 -1.02 -0.31 -12.37
N ALA A 99 -1.03 -1.34 -11.54
CA ALA A 99 -0.65 -2.67 -11.96
C ALA A 99 -1.53 -3.72 -11.30
N GLY A 100 -1.68 -4.85 -11.97
CA GLY A 100 -2.27 -6.06 -11.41
C GLY A 100 -1.18 -7.09 -11.19
N VAL A 101 -1.26 -7.74 -10.04
CA VAL A 101 -0.33 -8.78 -9.65
C VAL A 101 -1.10 -10.06 -9.27
N ASP A 102 -0.53 -11.20 -9.62
CA ASP A 102 -1.02 -12.51 -9.16
C ASP A 102 -0.13 -12.99 -8.00
N PHE A 103 -0.74 -13.51 -6.96
CA PHE A 103 -0.02 -14.15 -5.86
C PHE A 103 0.52 -15.52 -6.30
N ASP A 104 1.68 -15.90 -5.75
CA ASP A 104 2.28 -17.20 -6.04
C ASP A 104 1.40 -18.36 -5.55
N GLU A 105 0.59 -18.12 -4.52
CA GLU A 105 -0.38 -19.06 -3.96
C GLU A 105 -1.68 -18.34 -3.55
N PRO A 106 -2.83 -19.04 -3.51
CA PRO A 106 -4.08 -18.47 -3.03
C PRO A 106 -4.04 -18.16 -1.53
N HIS A 107 -4.63 -17.01 -1.15
CA HIS A 107 -4.69 -16.56 0.25
C HIS A 107 -6.11 -16.28 0.71
N VAL A 108 -6.36 -16.48 2.00
CA VAL A 108 -7.61 -16.05 2.65
C VAL A 108 -7.56 -14.54 2.83
N ILE A 109 -8.56 -13.82 2.32
CA ILE A 109 -8.61 -12.35 2.32
C ILE A 109 -9.59 -11.76 3.34
N ASP A 110 -10.41 -12.56 4.01
CA ASP A 110 -11.37 -12.08 5.02
C ASP A 110 -10.72 -11.20 6.12
N PRO A 111 -9.51 -11.49 6.61
CA PRO A 111 -8.85 -10.63 7.60
C PRO A 111 -8.54 -9.20 7.11
N VAL A 112 -8.47 -9.00 5.80
CA VAL A 112 -8.25 -7.67 5.17
C VAL A 112 -9.41 -6.73 5.47
N PHE A 113 -10.62 -7.27 5.52
CA PHE A 113 -11.87 -6.54 5.74
C PHE A 113 -12.23 -6.38 7.22
N ALA A 114 -11.50 -7.04 8.10
CA ALA A 114 -11.71 -6.90 9.53
C ALA A 114 -11.39 -5.45 9.96
N THR A 115 -12.38 -4.77 10.56
CA THR A 115 -12.20 -3.43 11.11
C THR A 115 -11.41 -3.44 12.42
N ARG A 116 -11.35 -4.60 13.06
CA ARG A 116 -10.60 -4.84 14.29
C ARG A 116 -9.63 -6.00 14.09
N ASP A 117 -8.50 -5.95 14.76
CA ASP A 117 -7.56 -7.07 14.82
C ASP A 117 -8.06 -8.17 15.78
N ALA A 118 -7.31 -9.27 15.87
CA ALA A 118 -7.64 -10.40 16.75
C ALA A 118 -7.71 -10.00 18.25
N ALA A 119 -7.13 -8.87 18.64
CA ALA A 119 -7.20 -8.31 19.98
C ALA A 119 -8.36 -7.30 20.16
N GLY A 120 -9.23 -7.15 19.15
CA GLY A 120 -10.38 -6.23 19.17
C GLY A 120 -10.02 -4.77 18.95
N MET A 121 -8.76 -4.44 18.63
CA MET A 121 -8.30 -3.08 18.41
C MET A 121 -8.60 -2.62 16.99
N ILE A 122 -8.94 -1.34 16.83
CA ILE A 122 -9.12 -0.75 15.50
C ILE A 122 -7.81 -0.87 14.71
N ALA A 123 -7.91 -1.46 13.53
CA ALA A 123 -6.77 -1.64 12.66
C ALA A 123 -6.18 -0.30 12.24
N ARG A 124 -4.94 -0.06 12.62
CA ARG A 124 -4.21 1.19 12.33
C ARG A 124 -3.59 1.16 10.94
N SER A 125 -3.37 2.35 10.38
CA SER A 125 -2.56 2.49 9.17
C SER A 125 -1.18 1.85 9.36
N PRO A 126 -0.63 1.19 8.33
CA PRO A 126 0.70 0.59 8.42
C PRO A 126 1.74 1.65 8.75
N ARG A 127 2.72 1.26 9.57
CA ARG A 127 3.86 2.08 9.94
C ARG A 127 5.09 1.61 9.18
N PHE A 128 5.83 2.56 8.67
CA PHE A 128 7.08 2.33 7.96
C PHE A 128 8.22 2.73 8.88
N VAL A 129 9.12 1.81 9.13
CA VAL A 129 10.35 2.09 9.90
C VAL A 129 11.25 2.95 9.01
N VAL A 130 11.73 4.05 9.55
CA VAL A 130 12.60 5.01 8.85
C VAL A 130 13.70 5.42 9.82
N SER A 131 14.89 5.68 9.34
CA SER A 131 15.94 6.28 10.15
C SER A 131 16.44 7.54 9.44
N ALA A 132 15.76 8.65 9.68
CA ALA A 132 16.05 9.90 8.98
C ALA A 132 16.21 11.06 9.95
N PRO A 133 17.17 11.96 9.72
CA PRO A 133 17.23 13.23 10.45
C PRO A 133 16.03 14.10 10.05
N VAL A 134 15.44 14.74 11.05
CA VAL A 134 14.31 15.64 10.86
C VAL A 134 14.45 16.84 11.78
N ARG A 135 13.74 17.93 11.48
CA ARG A 135 13.64 19.09 12.36
C ARG A 135 12.23 19.16 12.95
N LEU A 136 12.16 19.47 14.21
CA LEU A 136 10.90 19.64 14.93
C LEU A 136 10.82 21.03 15.50
N ASN A 137 9.75 21.75 15.18
CA ASN A 137 9.42 23.01 15.86
C ASN A 137 8.35 22.73 16.91
N VAL A 138 8.61 23.19 18.14
CA VAL A 138 7.63 23.19 19.24
C VAL A 138 7.71 24.55 19.89
N GLU A 139 6.59 25.26 19.98
CA GLU A 139 6.49 26.58 20.60
C GLU A 139 7.47 27.62 20.03
N GLY A 140 7.79 27.52 18.74
CA GLY A 140 8.73 28.42 18.06
C GLY A 140 10.21 28.01 18.14
N TYR A 141 10.56 27.00 18.94
CA TYR A 141 11.92 26.48 19.05
C TYR A 141 12.15 25.30 18.12
N TRP A 142 13.32 25.26 17.49
CA TRP A 142 13.70 24.20 16.57
C TRP A 142 14.62 23.19 17.24
N TYR A 143 14.28 21.92 17.12
CA TYR A 143 15.01 20.80 17.68
C TYR A 143 15.42 19.83 16.57
N ALA A 144 16.64 19.31 16.66
CA ALA A 144 17.04 18.16 15.85
C ALA A 144 16.42 16.88 16.44
N ALA A 145 15.85 16.07 15.58
CA ALA A 145 15.25 14.80 15.94
C ALA A 145 15.56 13.75 14.88
N ARG A 146 15.32 12.50 15.21
CA ARG A 146 15.39 11.37 14.29
C ARG A 146 14.00 10.77 14.10
N LEU A 147 13.57 10.63 12.88
CA LEU A 147 12.36 9.90 12.52
C LEU A 147 12.62 8.40 12.68
N VAL A 148 11.82 7.71 13.48
CA VAL A 148 11.94 6.28 13.79
C VAL A 148 10.92 5.45 13.00
N ASP A 149 9.69 5.93 12.94
CA ASP A 149 8.65 5.36 12.07
C ASP A 149 7.65 6.44 11.65
N ILE A 150 6.98 6.21 10.53
CA ILE A 150 5.95 7.09 9.98
C ILE A 150 4.78 6.28 9.41
N SER A 151 3.60 6.85 9.45
CA SER A 151 2.38 6.37 8.80
C SER A 151 1.63 7.55 8.20
N THR A 152 0.50 7.31 7.55
CA THR A 152 -0.35 8.43 7.09
C THR A 152 -0.87 9.29 8.23
N GLY A 153 -1.06 8.75 9.44
CA GLY A 153 -1.67 9.47 10.57
C GLY A 153 -0.70 9.98 11.63
N GLY A 154 0.59 9.66 11.54
CA GLY A 154 1.54 10.07 12.57
C GLY A 154 2.93 9.51 12.42
N ALA A 155 3.82 9.92 13.31
CA ALA A 155 5.23 9.52 13.33
C ALA A 155 5.70 9.20 14.75
N LYS A 156 6.78 8.44 14.85
CA LYS A 156 7.59 8.27 16.06
C LYS A 156 8.92 8.96 15.85
N LEU A 157 9.29 9.78 16.81
CA LEU A 157 10.56 10.51 16.80
C LEU A 157 11.42 10.13 18.01
N GLU A 158 12.71 10.32 17.84
CA GLU A 158 13.70 10.22 18.90
C GLU A 158 14.54 11.49 18.94
N VAL A 159 14.77 12.04 20.14
CA VAL A 159 15.59 13.21 20.39
C VAL A 159 16.75 12.88 21.30
N ALA A 160 17.73 13.80 21.42
CA ALA A 160 18.76 13.66 22.43
C ALA A 160 18.12 13.61 23.83
N PRO A 161 18.62 12.77 24.75
CA PRO A 161 18.05 12.66 26.10
C PRO A 161 17.96 13.96 26.87
N SER A 162 18.90 14.88 26.66
CA SER A 162 18.93 16.21 27.28
C SER A 162 17.77 17.13 26.85
N LEU A 163 17.09 16.81 25.75
CA LEU A 163 15.99 17.61 25.22
C LEU A 163 14.61 17.11 25.64
N CYS A 164 14.55 15.98 26.34
CA CYS A 164 13.28 15.31 26.65
C CYS A 164 12.29 16.17 27.44
N GLU A 165 12.80 17.05 28.31
CA GLU A 165 11.96 17.91 29.16
C GLU A 165 11.21 19.00 28.39
N HIS A 166 11.66 19.34 27.20
CA HIS A 166 11.01 20.32 26.34
C HIS A 166 9.73 19.82 25.67
N PHE A 167 9.42 18.52 25.78
CA PHE A 167 8.30 17.90 25.07
C PHE A 167 7.25 17.36 26.04
N SER A 168 6.03 17.84 25.91
CA SER A 168 4.88 17.40 26.69
C SER A 168 3.74 16.92 25.81
N GLN A 169 2.96 15.98 26.34
CA GLN A 169 1.76 15.52 25.65
C GLN A 169 0.77 16.67 25.43
N GLY A 170 0.20 16.75 24.25
CA GLY A 170 -0.77 17.77 23.85
C GLY A 170 -0.15 18.99 23.16
N GLN A 171 1.17 19.19 23.23
CA GLN A 171 1.82 20.32 22.55
C GLN A 171 1.67 20.22 21.04
N ALA A 172 1.40 21.36 20.40
CA ALA A 172 1.47 21.51 18.96
C ALA A 172 2.93 21.45 18.48
N ALA A 173 3.12 20.78 17.37
CA ALA A 173 4.43 20.59 16.78
C ALA A 173 4.37 20.73 15.25
N GLN A 174 5.47 21.17 14.64
CA GLN A 174 5.67 21.14 13.21
C GLN A 174 6.89 20.29 12.90
N LEU A 175 6.65 19.16 12.23
CA LEU A 175 7.70 18.27 11.76
C LEU A 175 8.13 18.70 10.36
N VAL A 176 9.43 18.89 10.16
CA VAL A 176 10.02 19.14 8.84
C VAL A 176 10.91 17.98 8.47
N VAL A 177 10.55 17.31 7.37
CA VAL A 177 11.29 16.18 6.82
C VAL A 177 12.11 16.67 5.63
N ASP A 178 13.42 16.49 5.71
CA ASP A 178 14.37 16.78 4.63
C ASP A 178 14.61 15.50 3.77
N PRO A 179 14.94 15.60 2.48
CA PRO A 179 15.06 16.81 1.66
C PRO A 179 13.70 17.29 1.14
N GLY A 180 13.57 18.60 0.97
CA GLY A 180 12.39 19.23 0.37
C GLY A 180 11.57 20.10 1.33
N GLY A 181 11.95 20.14 2.63
CA GLY A 181 11.33 21.05 3.59
C GLY A 181 9.85 20.81 3.85
N LEU A 182 9.37 19.57 3.66
CA LEU A 182 7.98 19.22 3.89
C LEU A 182 7.58 19.48 5.33
N ALA A 183 6.73 20.46 5.55
CA ALA A 183 6.22 20.83 6.87
C ALA A 183 4.90 20.07 7.16
N ILE A 184 4.86 19.36 8.28
CA ILE A 184 3.72 18.55 8.71
C ILE A 184 3.30 19.02 10.10
N PHE A 185 2.08 19.53 10.22
CA PHE A 185 1.53 19.95 11.51
C PHE A 185 1.03 18.73 12.29
N ALA A 186 1.35 18.69 13.58
CA ALA A 186 1.10 17.57 14.44
C ALA A 186 0.86 17.98 15.89
N ALA A 187 0.43 17.04 16.72
CA ALA A 187 0.42 17.15 18.17
C ALA A 187 1.20 15.99 18.79
N ILE A 188 1.90 16.24 19.88
CA ILE A 188 2.58 15.21 20.66
C ILE A 188 1.53 14.41 21.41
N CYS A 189 1.42 13.10 21.11
CA CYS A 189 0.42 12.21 21.69
C CYS A 189 0.90 11.46 22.94
N TRP A 190 2.19 11.16 22.98
CA TRP A 190 2.80 10.41 24.08
C TRP A 190 4.32 10.65 24.10
N ARG A 191 4.93 10.46 25.26
CA ARG A 191 6.39 10.47 25.47
C ARG A 191 6.78 9.27 26.32
N ARG A 192 7.90 8.64 25.98
CA ARG A 192 8.54 7.58 26.74
C ARG A 192 10.05 7.70 26.58
N GLY A 193 10.73 8.13 27.66
CA GLY A 193 12.15 8.43 27.61
C GLY A 193 12.44 9.51 26.55
N ASN A 194 13.38 9.24 25.67
CA ASN A 194 13.78 10.13 24.57
C ASN A 194 12.97 9.93 23.28
N ARG A 195 11.90 9.13 23.33
CA ARG A 195 10.99 8.86 22.20
C ARG A 195 9.62 9.44 22.47
N PHE A 196 9.00 9.96 21.42
CA PHE A 196 7.62 10.44 21.47
C PHE A 196 6.89 10.20 20.15
N GLY A 197 5.58 10.17 20.24
CA GLY A 197 4.69 9.99 19.09
C GLY A 197 3.99 11.26 18.73
N LEU A 198 3.99 11.55 17.43
CA LEU A 198 3.20 12.61 16.82
C LEU A 198 1.94 12.04 16.18
N ARG A 199 0.84 12.74 16.31
CA ARG A 199 -0.36 12.57 15.51
C ARG A 199 -0.48 13.77 14.58
N PHE A 200 -0.57 13.52 13.29
CA PHE A 200 -0.73 14.58 12.29
C PHE A 200 -2.11 15.20 12.37
N VAL A 201 -2.19 16.50 12.16
CA VAL A 201 -3.46 17.26 12.12
C VAL A 201 -4.31 16.78 10.93
N ALA A 202 -3.67 16.56 9.79
CA ALA A 202 -4.29 15.95 8.62
C ALA A 202 -3.49 14.71 8.19
N PRO A 203 -4.14 13.65 7.75
CA PRO A 203 -3.45 12.48 7.23
C PRO A 203 -2.57 12.85 6.02
N LEU A 204 -1.36 12.29 5.97
CA LEU A 204 -0.49 12.46 4.80
C LEU A 204 -1.12 11.78 3.58
N SER A 205 -1.00 12.44 2.44
CA SER A 205 -1.28 11.78 1.17
C SER A 205 -0.28 10.65 0.92
N LEU A 206 -0.68 9.65 0.12
CA LEU A 206 0.22 8.55 -0.23
C LEU A 206 1.46 9.04 -0.98
N VAL A 207 1.29 10.04 -1.85
CA VAL A 207 2.40 10.65 -2.59
C VAL A 207 3.39 11.31 -1.63
N THR A 208 2.88 12.01 -0.63
CA THR A 208 3.72 12.65 0.39
C THR A 208 4.47 11.61 1.22
N LEU A 209 3.77 10.58 1.69
CA LEU A 209 4.37 9.48 2.44
C LEU A 209 5.45 8.76 1.61
N SER A 210 5.18 8.48 0.33
CA SER A 210 6.14 7.87 -0.56
C SER A 210 7.41 8.70 -0.71
N ARG A 211 7.29 10.01 -0.91
CA ARG A 211 8.45 10.91 -1.00
C ARG A 211 9.33 10.84 0.25
N VAL A 212 8.72 10.80 1.44
CA VAL A 212 9.46 10.66 2.70
C VAL A 212 10.23 9.34 2.73
N LEU A 213 9.62 8.25 2.25
CA LEU A 213 10.26 6.94 2.24
C LEU A 213 11.36 6.83 1.18
N GLU A 214 11.14 7.35 -0.02
CA GLU A 214 12.10 7.32 -1.14
C GLU A 214 13.32 8.21 -0.87
N SER A 215 13.14 9.32 -0.17
CA SER A 215 14.22 10.25 0.16
C SER A 215 15.18 9.72 1.24
N ASN A 216 14.87 8.58 1.84
CA ASN A 216 15.64 8.00 2.93
C ASN A 216 16.07 6.58 2.56
N PRO A 217 17.26 6.39 1.94
CA PRO A 217 17.76 5.07 1.54
C PRO A 217 17.90 4.09 2.70
N ASP A 218 18.07 4.57 3.93
CA ASP A 218 18.04 3.75 5.16
C ASP A 218 16.62 3.30 5.54
N CYS A 219 15.64 3.58 4.70
CA CYS A 219 14.29 3.02 4.81
C CYS A 219 14.26 1.53 4.44
N GLN A 220 15.37 0.84 4.65
CA GLN A 220 15.44 -0.61 4.66
C GLN A 220 14.65 -1.07 5.87
N VAL A 221 13.48 -1.56 5.58
CA VAL A 221 12.71 -2.21 6.61
C VAL A 221 13.31 -3.59 6.85
N PRO A 222 13.86 -3.86 8.02
CA PRO A 222 14.11 -5.24 8.42
C PRO A 222 12.73 -5.93 8.40
N ILE A 223 12.53 -6.83 7.47
CA ILE A 223 11.45 -7.82 7.59
C ILE A 223 11.82 -8.60 8.85
N PRO A 224 11.00 -8.56 9.92
CA PRO A 224 11.28 -9.43 11.04
C PRO A 224 11.33 -10.85 10.49
N PRO A 225 12.37 -11.63 10.82
CA PRO A 225 12.44 -13.03 10.38
C PRO A 225 11.12 -13.69 10.77
N PRO A 226 10.58 -14.60 9.96
CA PRO A 226 9.41 -15.38 10.33
C PRO A 226 9.68 -15.94 11.71
N ARG A 227 8.79 -15.71 12.67
CA ARG A 227 8.90 -16.29 14.00
C ARG A 227 8.98 -17.79 13.79
N GLY A 228 10.18 -18.33 13.94
CA GLY A 228 10.44 -19.74 13.80
C GLY A 228 9.46 -20.49 14.68
N LEU A 229 8.79 -21.46 14.09
CA LEU A 229 8.19 -22.54 14.83
C LEU A 229 9.26 -23.03 15.82
N ALA A 230 9.01 -22.84 17.11
CA ALA A 230 9.81 -23.44 18.14
C ALA A 230 9.83 -24.96 17.86
N THR A 231 10.94 -25.45 17.35
CA THR A 231 11.22 -26.87 17.33
C THR A 231 11.28 -27.32 18.79
N THR A 232 10.18 -27.89 19.25
CA THR A 232 10.16 -28.65 20.51
C THR A 232 11.03 -29.86 20.27
N THR A 233 12.30 -29.75 20.62
CA THR A 233 13.18 -30.91 20.78
C THR A 233 12.72 -31.58 22.07
N GLY A 234 11.91 -32.64 21.92
CA GLY A 234 11.64 -33.53 23.04
C GLY A 234 12.88 -34.36 23.29
N ASP A 235 13.23 -34.36 24.54
CA ASP A 235 14.17 -35.30 25.15
C ASP A 235 13.37 -36.38 25.87
#